data_e6301f98f9bf0e2bcced88428b206271
#
_entry.id   e6301f98f9bf0e2bcced88428b206271
#
_cell.length_a   1.000
_cell.length_b   1.000
_cell.length_c   1.000
_cell.angle_alpha   90.00
_cell.angle_beta   90.00
_cell.angle_gamma   90.00
#
_symmetry.space_group_name_H-M   'P 1'
#
loop_
_entity.id
_entity.type
_entity.pdbx_description
1 polymer ?
#
loop_
_entity_poly.entity_id
_entity_poly.type
_entity_poly.pdbx_seq_one_letter_code
_entity_poly.pdbx_strand_id
1 'polypeptide(L)'
;MLRFSTSGESHGESLVALISGLPAGVPVDRAFLDHELWRRQQGYGRGGRMRIERDTAYILSGVRHGKTIGSPIAMTLANRDWKNWEEILPVGEGDPEKHKAVASPRPGHADLAGALKYDFPDARYVLERASARESAARVACGALAKMLLKSLGIEVASHVVRVGGAELSREASFAEVAALANREEVLLACVDAESEARMKAEVDIALRTGDTIGGVFEVLVHGLPPGVGTHVNWDERLDGLLAQAVMSLQAVKAVELGRGVTAAQSLGSTVHDAIAYEAEPAGEGSAPFTKFSRDRNNAGGIEGGISNGEDLVVRGYLKPISTLRRPLASVSFATREVTKAAYERSDVCVVPAAGVAAEAMVALCVARLLLEKFGGDSLRELQRNYNGYCEQIRAF
;
A
#
# COMPACT_ATOMS: atom_id res chain seq x y z
N MET A 1 -3.75 -19.69 7.69
CA MET A 1 -3.97 -18.22 7.73
C MET A 1 -2.72 -17.51 7.23
N LEU A 2 -2.86 -16.64 6.23
CA LEU A 2 -1.76 -15.80 5.71
C LEU A 2 -1.37 -14.75 6.76
N ARG A 3 -0.07 -14.63 7.04
CA ARG A 3 0.50 -13.65 7.98
C ARG A 3 1.80 -13.11 7.43
N PHE A 4 2.10 -11.85 7.74
CA PHE A 4 3.39 -11.26 7.43
C PHE A 4 3.90 -10.42 8.59
N SER A 5 5.20 -10.23 8.64
CA SER A 5 5.90 -9.36 9.59
C SER A 5 7.03 -8.64 8.88
N THR A 6 7.34 -7.43 9.34
CA THR A 6 8.46 -6.64 8.85
C THR A 6 9.33 -6.21 10.02
N SER A 7 10.65 -6.16 9.81
CA SER A 7 11.59 -5.61 10.77
C SER A 7 12.68 -4.80 10.07
N GLY A 8 13.58 -4.21 10.85
CA GLY A 8 14.66 -3.36 10.37
C GLY A 8 14.34 -1.87 10.47
N GLU A 9 15.39 -1.08 10.48
CA GLU A 9 15.42 0.35 10.65
C GLU A 9 15.70 1.05 9.32
N SER A 10 15.33 2.34 9.24
CA SER A 10 15.52 3.15 8.03
C SER A 10 16.99 3.23 7.59
N HIS A 11 17.91 3.31 8.55
CA HIS A 11 19.34 3.38 8.33
C HIS A 11 20.09 2.17 8.94
N GLY A 12 19.39 1.09 9.28
CA GLY A 12 19.99 -0.20 9.65
C GLY A 12 20.55 -0.94 8.45
N GLU A 13 21.20 -2.08 8.65
CA GLU A 13 21.84 -2.88 7.61
C GLU A 13 20.87 -3.34 6.51
N SER A 14 19.68 -3.80 6.91
CA SER A 14 18.67 -4.27 5.98
C SER A 14 17.27 -4.19 6.59
N LEU A 15 16.27 -4.20 5.72
CA LEU A 15 14.90 -4.56 6.11
C LEU A 15 14.71 -6.06 5.97
N VAL A 16 13.88 -6.62 6.83
CA VAL A 16 13.46 -8.03 6.77
C VAL A 16 11.96 -8.10 6.55
N ALA A 17 11.55 -8.97 5.64
CA ALA A 17 10.17 -9.30 5.36
C ALA A 17 9.97 -10.80 5.56
N LEU A 18 8.97 -11.19 6.35
CA LEU A 18 8.59 -12.57 6.59
C LEU A 18 7.12 -12.75 6.25
N ILE A 19 6.82 -13.70 5.36
CA ILE A 19 5.44 -14.07 5.04
C ILE A 19 5.25 -15.58 5.20
N SER A 20 4.15 -16.00 5.79
CA SER A 20 3.79 -17.41 6.01
C SER A 20 2.32 -17.66 5.65
N GLY A 21 2.01 -18.91 5.32
CA GLY A 21 0.66 -19.35 4.95
C GLY A 21 0.32 -19.24 3.46
N LEU A 22 1.32 -18.98 2.59
CA LEU A 22 1.16 -19.16 1.16
C LEU A 22 1.13 -20.64 0.80
N PRO A 23 0.21 -21.11 -0.06
CA PRO A 23 0.18 -22.49 -0.53
C PRO A 23 1.46 -22.88 -1.27
N ALA A 24 1.80 -24.16 -1.26
CA ALA A 24 2.87 -24.69 -2.09
C ALA A 24 2.50 -24.60 -3.58
N GLY A 25 3.47 -24.33 -4.44
CA GLY A 25 3.31 -24.32 -5.89
C GLY A 25 2.97 -22.97 -6.52
N VAL A 26 2.83 -21.89 -5.75
CA VAL A 26 2.64 -20.54 -6.30
C VAL A 26 3.90 -20.13 -7.06
N PRO A 27 3.81 -19.76 -8.35
CA PRO A 27 4.95 -19.25 -9.10
C PRO A 27 5.48 -17.96 -8.49
N VAL A 28 6.82 -17.87 -8.32
CA VAL A 28 7.48 -16.69 -7.79
C VAL A 28 8.36 -16.10 -8.89
N ASP A 29 7.90 -14.99 -9.45
CA ASP A 29 8.62 -14.17 -10.43
C ASP A 29 9.45 -13.11 -9.70
N ARG A 30 10.78 -13.27 -9.72
CA ARG A 30 11.71 -12.32 -9.10
C ARG A 30 11.75 -10.99 -9.82
N ALA A 31 11.58 -10.99 -11.15
CA ALA A 31 11.58 -9.74 -11.91
C ALA A 31 10.34 -8.90 -11.55
N PHE A 32 9.19 -9.53 -11.39
CA PHE A 32 7.98 -8.86 -10.88
C PHE A 32 8.18 -8.33 -9.46
N LEU A 33 8.77 -9.11 -8.56
CA LEU A 33 9.05 -8.67 -7.19
C LEU A 33 9.95 -7.41 -7.16
N ASP A 34 11.04 -7.42 -7.92
CA ASP A 34 11.98 -6.30 -8.00
C ASP A 34 11.33 -5.09 -8.72
N HIS A 35 10.43 -5.33 -9.68
CA HIS A 35 9.66 -4.29 -10.35
C HIS A 35 8.68 -3.58 -9.39
N GLU A 36 7.97 -4.31 -8.55
CA GLU A 36 7.09 -3.71 -7.54
C GLU A 36 7.88 -2.83 -6.54
N LEU A 37 9.07 -3.27 -6.14
CA LEU A 37 9.97 -2.47 -5.32
C LEU A 37 10.46 -1.21 -6.05
N TRP A 38 10.79 -1.33 -7.34
CA TRP A 38 11.13 -0.19 -8.19
C TRP A 38 9.97 0.78 -8.34
N ARG A 39 8.75 0.32 -8.60
CA ARG A 39 7.53 1.17 -8.67
C ARG A 39 7.36 2.01 -7.41
N ARG A 40 7.56 1.42 -6.22
CA ARG A 40 7.50 2.14 -4.94
C ARG A 40 8.52 3.29 -4.85
N GLN A 41 9.62 3.20 -5.54
CA GLN A 41 10.68 4.22 -5.52
C GLN A 41 10.43 5.37 -6.49
N GLN A 42 9.51 5.22 -7.45
CA GLN A 42 9.18 6.22 -8.46
C GLN A 42 8.37 7.38 -7.89
N GLY A 43 8.20 8.44 -8.68
CA GLY A 43 7.36 9.58 -8.40
C GLY A 43 8.08 10.92 -8.46
N TYR A 44 7.33 11.97 -8.83
CA TYR A 44 7.80 13.35 -8.85
C TYR A 44 7.82 13.95 -7.43
N GLY A 45 8.83 14.74 -7.12
CA GLY A 45 9.01 15.31 -5.78
C GLY A 45 9.72 14.39 -4.78
N ARG A 46 10.32 13.29 -5.26
CA ARG A 46 11.11 12.36 -4.43
C ARG A 46 12.46 12.96 -4.05
N GLY A 47 12.90 12.66 -2.83
CA GLY A 47 14.19 13.10 -2.28
C GLY A 47 15.39 12.38 -2.87
N GLY A 48 16.59 12.93 -2.62
CA GLY A 48 17.86 12.43 -3.17
C GLY A 48 18.20 10.98 -2.77
N ARG A 49 17.66 10.46 -1.67
CA ARG A 49 17.85 9.07 -1.24
C ARG A 49 17.36 8.06 -2.28
N MET A 50 16.27 8.36 -2.99
CA MET A 50 15.74 7.48 -4.04
C MET A 50 16.65 7.29 -5.24
N ARG A 51 17.67 8.14 -5.39
CA ARG A 51 18.72 7.98 -6.43
C ARG A 51 19.81 6.98 -6.02
N ILE A 52 19.99 6.76 -4.73
CA ILE A 52 21.02 5.88 -4.14
C ILE A 52 20.44 4.46 -3.98
N GLU A 53 19.25 4.37 -3.42
CA GLU A 53 18.58 3.11 -3.15
C GLU A 53 18.00 2.51 -4.45
N ARG A 54 18.34 1.25 -4.69
CA ARG A 54 17.68 0.39 -5.69
C ARG A 54 17.25 -0.86 -4.95
N ASP A 55 16.01 -0.87 -4.50
CA ASP A 55 15.49 -1.97 -3.71
C ASP A 55 15.40 -3.23 -4.56
N THR A 56 15.99 -4.30 -4.06
CA THR A 56 15.83 -5.67 -4.52
C THR A 56 15.63 -6.58 -3.32
N ALA A 57 14.81 -7.61 -3.46
CA ALA A 57 14.58 -8.54 -2.38
C ALA A 57 15.41 -9.82 -2.57
N TYR A 58 16.18 -10.20 -1.56
CA TYR A 58 16.87 -11.48 -1.52
C TYR A 58 16.07 -12.50 -0.74
N ILE A 59 15.59 -13.54 -1.42
CA ILE A 59 14.77 -14.60 -0.82
C ILE A 59 15.69 -15.63 -0.16
N LEU A 60 15.55 -15.81 1.16
CA LEU A 60 16.35 -16.74 1.97
C LEU A 60 15.71 -18.14 2.05
N SER A 61 14.40 -18.21 2.15
CA SER A 61 13.65 -19.46 2.42
C SER A 61 12.29 -19.48 1.73
N GLY A 62 11.63 -20.64 1.76
CA GLY A 62 10.24 -20.82 1.36
C GLY A 62 9.98 -20.89 -0.14
N VAL A 63 10.99 -20.67 -0.99
CA VAL A 63 10.90 -20.75 -2.45
C VAL A 63 12.02 -21.66 -2.98
N ARG A 64 11.66 -22.61 -3.86
CA ARG A 64 12.61 -23.48 -4.57
C ARG A 64 12.15 -23.65 -6.02
N HIS A 65 13.10 -23.63 -6.95
CA HIS A 65 12.81 -23.75 -8.39
C HIS A 65 11.71 -22.81 -8.88
N GLY A 66 11.69 -21.55 -8.38
CA GLY A 66 10.71 -20.53 -8.76
C GLY A 66 9.29 -20.76 -8.24
N LYS A 67 9.10 -21.59 -7.22
CA LYS A 67 7.78 -21.86 -6.62
C LYS A 67 7.85 -21.86 -5.10
N THR A 68 6.76 -21.45 -4.46
CA THR A 68 6.58 -21.61 -3.01
C THR A 68 6.53 -23.08 -2.63
N ILE A 69 6.97 -23.40 -1.42
CA ILE A 69 6.99 -24.79 -0.89
C ILE A 69 6.10 -24.97 0.35
N GLY A 70 5.20 -24.00 0.64
CA GLY A 70 4.30 -24.04 1.81
C GLY A 70 4.95 -23.64 3.13
N SER A 71 6.27 -23.42 3.17
CA SER A 71 6.98 -22.95 4.36
C SER A 71 7.10 -21.42 4.40
N PRO A 72 7.44 -20.82 5.57
CA PRO A 72 7.64 -19.37 5.66
C PRO A 72 8.70 -18.88 4.68
N ILE A 73 8.41 -17.75 4.04
CA ILE A 73 9.31 -17.06 3.11
C ILE A 73 9.92 -15.88 3.85
N ALA A 74 11.24 -15.93 4.05
CA ALA A 74 12.02 -14.83 4.58
C ALA A 74 12.75 -14.12 3.44
N MET A 75 12.73 -12.79 3.47
CA MET A 75 13.40 -11.94 2.49
C MET A 75 14.17 -10.84 3.21
N THR A 76 15.30 -10.43 2.65
CA THR A 76 16.05 -9.24 3.08
C THR A 76 16.14 -8.22 1.96
N LEU A 77 16.10 -6.95 2.34
CA LEU A 77 16.29 -5.80 1.46
C LEU A 77 17.43 -4.95 2.03
N ALA A 78 18.59 -5.01 1.42
CA ALA A 78 19.77 -4.29 1.90
C ALA A 78 19.58 -2.76 1.80
N ASN A 79 19.99 -2.03 2.82
CA ASN A 79 20.09 -0.58 2.80
C ASN A 79 21.47 -0.18 2.29
N ARG A 80 21.56 0.42 1.11
CA ARG A 80 22.83 0.83 0.52
C ARG A 80 23.52 1.95 1.29
N ASP A 81 22.76 2.74 2.02
CA ASP A 81 23.28 3.84 2.85
C ASP A 81 23.86 3.34 4.20
N TRP A 82 23.73 2.05 4.52
CA TRP A 82 24.21 1.46 5.78
C TRP A 82 25.67 1.78 6.10
N LYS A 83 26.54 1.76 5.11
CA LYS A 83 27.97 2.08 5.26
C LYS A 83 28.25 3.44 5.93
N ASN A 84 27.31 4.38 5.82
CA ASN A 84 27.39 5.69 6.45
C ASN A 84 26.80 5.71 7.86
N TRP A 85 26.21 4.59 8.31
CA TRP A 85 25.44 4.51 9.55
C TRP A 85 25.90 3.40 10.50
N GLU A 86 26.73 2.47 10.08
CA GLU A 86 27.13 1.31 10.89
C GLU A 86 27.82 1.70 12.21
N GLU A 87 28.61 2.79 12.20
CA GLU A 87 29.24 3.32 13.42
C GLU A 87 28.33 4.27 14.22
N ILE A 88 27.27 4.78 13.59
CA ILE A 88 26.30 5.72 14.19
C ILE A 88 25.17 4.95 14.91
N LEU A 89 24.75 3.82 14.33
CA LEU A 89 23.68 2.95 14.83
C LEU A 89 24.16 1.49 14.94
N PRO A 90 25.27 1.21 15.62
CA PRO A 90 25.75 -0.15 15.78
C PRO A 90 24.76 -0.98 16.62
N VAL A 91 24.71 -2.30 16.37
CA VAL A 91 23.94 -3.23 17.20
C VAL A 91 24.61 -3.45 18.56
N GLY A 92 25.96 -3.40 18.61
CA GLY A 92 26.74 -3.47 19.85
C GLY A 92 26.83 -2.12 20.55
N GLU A 93 27.66 -2.04 21.61
CA GLU A 93 27.78 -0.84 22.47
C GLU A 93 28.17 0.43 21.68
N GLY A 94 29.09 0.34 20.74
CA GLY A 94 29.51 1.45 19.90
C GLY A 94 30.09 2.65 20.65
N ASP A 95 30.35 3.73 19.92
CA ASP A 95 30.85 5.00 20.45
C ASP A 95 29.66 5.99 20.64
N PRO A 96 29.31 6.36 21.88
CA PRO A 96 28.18 7.28 22.13
C PRO A 96 28.36 8.67 21.49
N GLU A 97 29.58 9.12 21.24
CA GLU A 97 29.84 10.43 20.62
C GLU A 97 29.45 10.46 19.13
N LYS A 98 29.38 9.29 18.49
CA LYS A 98 28.93 9.14 17.10
C LYS A 98 27.41 9.13 16.94
N HIS A 99 26.65 9.03 18.04
CA HIS A 99 25.19 9.00 18.00
C HIS A 99 24.61 10.31 17.42
N LYS A 100 23.84 10.20 16.35
CA LYS A 100 23.11 11.32 15.72
C LYS A 100 21.73 11.48 16.34
N ALA A 101 21.66 12.14 17.48
CA ALA A 101 20.41 12.41 18.17
C ALA A 101 19.42 13.22 17.31
N VAL A 102 18.12 12.90 17.43
CA VAL A 102 17.02 13.75 16.95
C VAL A 102 16.47 14.50 18.15
N ALA A 103 17.17 15.59 18.51
CA ALA A 103 16.96 16.31 19.76
C ALA A 103 15.68 17.17 19.82
N SER A 104 15.07 17.49 18.67
CA SER A 104 13.83 18.28 18.58
C SER A 104 12.78 17.55 17.74
N PRO A 105 11.65 17.14 18.33
CA PRO A 105 10.64 16.35 17.63
C PRO A 105 9.99 17.13 16.49
N ARG A 106 9.69 16.41 15.40
CA ARG A 106 8.97 17.00 14.25
C ARG A 106 7.46 17.00 14.52
N PRO A 107 6.78 18.15 14.38
CA PRO A 107 5.32 18.21 14.46
C PRO A 107 4.68 17.29 13.41
N GLY A 108 3.65 16.54 13.83
CA GLY A 108 2.95 15.60 12.95
C GLY A 108 3.68 14.28 12.68
N HIS A 109 4.84 14.04 13.28
CA HIS A 109 5.57 12.76 13.27
C HIS A 109 5.39 11.98 14.59
N ALA A 110 5.82 10.73 14.62
CA ALA A 110 5.79 9.90 15.83
C ALA A 110 6.83 10.31 16.88
N ASP A 111 7.75 11.22 16.59
CA ASP A 111 8.94 11.54 17.35
C ASP A 111 8.67 11.77 18.84
N LEU A 112 7.79 12.72 19.18
CA LEU A 112 7.50 13.04 20.58
C LEU A 112 6.73 11.91 21.27
N ALA A 113 5.65 11.44 20.66
CA ALA A 113 4.82 10.40 21.27
C ALA A 113 5.58 9.07 21.42
N GLY A 114 6.43 8.74 20.45
CA GLY A 114 7.27 7.55 20.50
C GLY A 114 8.38 7.66 21.56
N ALA A 115 9.08 8.79 21.63
CA ALA A 115 10.10 9.01 22.64
C ALA A 115 9.50 8.91 24.07
N LEU A 116 8.36 9.52 24.30
CA LEU A 116 7.64 9.42 25.58
C LEU A 116 7.19 7.98 25.89
N LYS A 117 6.69 7.26 24.87
CA LYS A 117 6.19 5.88 25.05
C LYS A 117 7.30 4.90 25.45
N TYR A 118 8.47 5.04 24.87
CA TYR A 118 9.58 4.10 25.04
C TYR A 118 10.69 4.64 25.96
N ASP A 119 10.47 5.80 26.59
CA ASP A 119 11.44 6.46 27.50
C ASP A 119 12.80 6.72 26.83
N PHE A 120 12.77 7.21 25.58
CA PHE A 120 13.99 7.56 24.86
C PHE A 120 14.39 9.02 25.12
N PRO A 121 15.69 9.32 25.28
CA PRO A 121 16.20 10.68 25.52
C PRO A 121 16.10 11.58 24.28
N ASP A 122 15.96 10.99 23.09
CA ASP A 122 15.76 11.67 21.79
C ASP A 122 14.89 10.80 20.87
N ALA A 123 14.55 11.31 19.68
CA ALA A 123 13.65 10.62 18.78
C ALA A 123 14.34 9.76 17.70
N ARG A 124 15.67 9.52 17.78
CA ARG A 124 16.40 8.79 16.74
C ARG A 124 15.81 7.40 16.49
N TYR A 125 15.64 6.59 17.52
CA TYR A 125 15.13 5.22 17.37
C TYR A 125 13.66 5.17 16.94
N VAL A 126 12.88 6.17 17.34
CA VAL A 126 11.49 6.31 16.85
C VAL A 126 11.47 6.60 15.37
N LEU A 127 12.30 7.53 14.89
CA LEU A 127 12.44 7.89 13.49
C LEU A 127 12.82 6.68 12.64
N GLU A 128 13.77 5.89 13.12
CA GLU A 128 14.28 4.73 12.39
C GLU A 128 13.17 3.74 12.02
N ARG A 129 12.27 3.45 12.94
CA ARG A 129 11.18 2.49 12.70
C ARG A 129 9.91 3.13 12.13
N ALA A 130 9.61 4.39 12.48
CA ALA A 130 8.43 5.10 11.96
C ALA A 130 8.58 5.56 10.49
N SER A 131 9.77 5.43 9.94
CA SER A 131 10.09 5.81 8.56
C SER A 131 9.27 5.00 7.54
N ALA A 132 8.81 5.67 6.47
CA ALA A 132 8.16 5.02 5.33
C ALA A 132 9.11 4.06 4.55
N ARG A 133 10.40 3.99 4.90
CA ARG A 133 11.35 2.99 4.39
C ARG A 133 10.85 1.56 4.63
N GLU A 134 10.20 1.32 5.77
CA GLU A 134 9.61 0.05 6.16
C GLU A 134 8.60 -0.48 5.12
N SER A 135 7.92 0.39 4.39
CA SER A 135 6.96 0.00 3.36
C SER A 135 7.59 -0.84 2.22
N ALA A 136 8.92 -0.80 2.02
CA ALA A 136 9.59 -1.69 1.06
C ALA A 136 9.43 -3.17 1.44
N ALA A 137 9.53 -3.51 2.73
CA ALA A 137 9.29 -4.86 3.21
C ALA A 137 7.82 -5.29 3.05
N ARG A 138 6.86 -4.36 3.23
CA ARG A 138 5.44 -4.63 2.94
C ARG A 138 5.21 -4.89 1.45
N VAL A 139 5.83 -4.10 0.57
CA VAL A 139 5.72 -4.28 -0.88
C VAL A 139 6.31 -5.63 -1.30
N ALA A 140 7.43 -6.06 -0.71
CA ALA A 140 7.99 -7.39 -0.99
C ALA A 140 7.02 -8.53 -0.61
N CYS A 141 6.39 -8.45 0.57
CA CYS A 141 5.34 -9.41 0.96
C CYS A 141 4.11 -9.31 0.05
N GLY A 142 3.68 -8.09 -0.28
CA GLY A 142 2.53 -7.82 -1.15
C GLY A 142 2.72 -8.34 -2.58
N ALA A 143 3.93 -8.26 -3.12
CA ALA A 143 4.26 -8.82 -4.43
C ALA A 143 4.01 -10.34 -4.48
N LEU A 144 4.36 -11.07 -3.42
CA LEU A 144 4.05 -12.51 -3.33
C LEU A 144 2.54 -12.77 -3.24
N ALA A 145 1.80 -11.92 -2.52
CA ALA A 145 0.34 -11.99 -2.48
C ALA A 145 -0.27 -11.69 -3.86
N LYS A 146 0.22 -10.68 -4.59
CA LYS A 146 -0.22 -10.37 -5.97
C LYS A 146 0.04 -11.54 -6.93
N MET A 147 1.16 -12.26 -6.78
CA MET A 147 1.45 -13.47 -7.58
C MET A 147 0.44 -14.60 -7.29
N LEU A 148 0.06 -14.81 -6.03
CA LEU A 148 -1.00 -15.74 -5.66
C LEU A 148 -2.34 -15.31 -6.28
N LEU A 149 -2.74 -14.06 -6.13
CA LEU A 149 -3.98 -13.50 -6.67
C LEU A 149 -4.05 -13.65 -8.20
N LYS A 150 -2.95 -13.34 -8.88
CA LYS A 150 -2.82 -13.52 -10.33
C LYS A 150 -3.04 -14.96 -10.78
N SER A 151 -2.65 -15.95 -9.96
CA SER A 151 -2.91 -17.37 -10.23
C SER A 151 -4.39 -17.75 -10.17
N LEU A 152 -5.23 -16.86 -9.66
CA LEU A 152 -6.71 -16.97 -9.61
C LEU A 152 -7.41 -15.98 -10.56
N GLY A 153 -6.66 -15.25 -11.40
CA GLY A 153 -7.21 -14.24 -12.29
C GLY A 153 -7.58 -12.92 -11.62
N ILE A 154 -7.03 -12.66 -10.41
CA ILE A 154 -7.30 -11.43 -9.66
C ILE A 154 -6.09 -10.52 -9.75
N GLU A 155 -6.31 -9.24 -10.08
CA GLU A 155 -5.27 -8.25 -10.25
C GLU A 155 -5.50 -7.03 -9.35
N VAL A 156 -4.40 -6.39 -8.92
CA VAL A 156 -4.41 -5.21 -8.05
C VAL A 156 -3.53 -4.14 -8.66
N ALA A 157 -4.07 -2.95 -8.83
CA ALA A 157 -3.36 -1.80 -9.38
C ALA A 157 -3.75 -0.51 -8.65
N SER A 158 -2.90 0.52 -8.71
CA SER A 158 -3.19 1.83 -8.12
C SER A 158 -2.81 2.98 -9.02
N HIS A 159 -3.48 4.10 -8.80
CA HIS A 159 -3.15 5.38 -9.40
C HIS A 159 -3.37 6.54 -8.42
N VAL A 160 -2.92 7.72 -8.81
CA VAL A 160 -3.13 8.94 -8.02
C VAL A 160 -4.32 9.69 -8.59
N VAL A 161 -5.27 10.02 -7.70
CA VAL A 161 -6.49 10.75 -8.06
C VAL A 161 -6.44 12.20 -7.61
N ARG A 162 -5.57 12.58 -6.66
CA ARG A 162 -5.42 13.96 -6.18
C ARG A 162 -4.03 14.23 -5.64
N VAL A 163 -3.49 15.42 -5.93
CA VAL A 163 -2.33 16.00 -5.23
C VAL A 163 -2.67 17.46 -4.91
N GLY A 164 -2.63 17.82 -3.63
CA GLY A 164 -3.03 19.17 -3.20
C GLY A 164 -4.45 19.52 -3.63
N GLY A 165 -4.58 20.62 -4.36
CA GLY A 165 -5.84 21.07 -4.93
C GLY A 165 -6.19 20.49 -6.29
N ALA A 166 -5.26 19.83 -6.98
CA ALA A 166 -5.46 19.26 -8.31
C ALA A 166 -6.00 17.82 -8.21
N GLU A 167 -7.05 17.55 -8.97
CA GLU A 167 -7.80 16.30 -8.91
C GLU A 167 -8.07 15.73 -10.32
N LEU A 168 -8.13 14.41 -10.43
CA LEU A 168 -8.63 13.71 -11.60
C LEU A 168 -10.15 13.92 -11.68
N SER A 169 -10.66 14.37 -12.82
CA SER A 169 -12.06 14.79 -12.98
C SER A 169 -13.00 13.66 -13.41
N ARG A 170 -12.49 12.45 -13.60
CA ARG A 170 -13.27 11.28 -14.06
C ARG A 170 -12.87 10.01 -13.33
N GLU A 171 -13.71 9.02 -13.38
CA GLU A 171 -13.36 7.67 -12.99
C GLU A 171 -12.42 7.05 -14.02
N ALA A 172 -11.56 6.14 -13.55
CA ALA A 172 -10.63 5.38 -14.37
C ALA A 172 -11.04 3.90 -14.42
N SER A 173 -10.92 3.29 -15.59
CA SER A 173 -11.09 1.84 -15.71
C SER A 173 -9.88 1.10 -15.14
N PHE A 174 -10.08 -0.14 -14.69
CA PHE A 174 -8.97 -0.98 -14.24
C PHE A 174 -7.86 -1.11 -15.30
N ALA A 175 -8.21 -1.28 -16.57
CA ALA A 175 -7.24 -1.40 -17.65
C ALA A 175 -6.34 -0.16 -17.80
N GLU A 176 -6.91 1.05 -17.68
CA GLU A 176 -6.11 2.30 -17.69
C GLU A 176 -5.15 2.37 -16.51
N VAL A 177 -5.62 1.99 -15.31
CA VAL A 177 -4.79 2.00 -14.09
C VAL A 177 -3.70 0.93 -14.15
N ALA A 178 -4.02 -0.28 -14.57
CA ALA A 178 -3.06 -1.36 -14.71
C ALA A 178 -1.94 -1.04 -15.72
N ALA A 179 -2.27 -0.32 -16.80
CA ALA A 179 -1.29 0.10 -17.79
C ALA A 179 -0.20 1.03 -17.22
N LEU A 180 -0.48 1.76 -16.13
CA LEU A 180 0.52 2.62 -15.48
C LEU A 180 1.70 1.85 -14.89
N ALA A 181 1.48 0.60 -14.46
CA ALA A 181 2.52 -0.25 -13.89
C ALA A 181 3.66 -0.55 -14.88
N ASN A 182 3.40 -0.48 -16.19
CA ASN A 182 4.36 -0.78 -17.24
C ASN A 182 5.07 0.47 -17.81
N ARG A 183 4.82 1.67 -17.27
CA ARG A 183 5.51 2.88 -17.71
C ARG A 183 6.97 2.87 -17.27
N GLU A 184 7.89 3.21 -18.18
CA GLU A 184 9.33 3.33 -17.89
C GLU A 184 9.63 4.52 -16.96
N GLU A 185 8.85 5.60 -17.09
CA GLU A 185 8.92 6.77 -16.21
C GLU A 185 7.56 7.02 -15.56
N VAL A 186 7.54 7.08 -14.24
CA VAL A 186 6.34 7.38 -13.45
C VAL A 186 6.53 8.71 -12.75
N LEU A 187 5.80 9.74 -13.20
CA LEU A 187 5.78 11.05 -12.52
C LEU A 187 4.86 11.00 -11.31
N LEU A 188 3.56 11.06 -11.52
CA LEU A 188 2.57 11.02 -10.44
C LEU A 188 1.61 9.84 -10.52
N ALA A 189 1.79 8.95 -11.50
CA ALA A 189 0.95 7.76 -11.72
C ALA A 189 -0.55 8.12 -11.89
N CYS A 190 -0.86 9.20 -12.59
CA CYS A 190 -2.22 9.57 -12.98
C CYS A 190 -2.54 9.03 -14.38
N VAL A 191 -3.78 8.57 -14.59
CA VAL A 191 -4.22 8.02 -15.89
C VAL A 191 -4.44 9.12 -16.94
N ASP A 192 -4.64 10.36 -16.52
CA ASP A 192 -4.91 11.52 -17.37
C ASP A 192 -3.74 12.50 -17.36
N ALA A 193 -3.14 12.74 -18.53
CA ALA A 193 -1.94 13.56 -18.64
C ALA A 193 -2.17 15.05 -18.26
N GLU A 194 -3.35 15.60 -18.52
CA GLU A 194 -3.67 16.99 -18.16
C GLU A 194 -3.81 17.14 -16.65
N SER A 195 -4.52 16.20 -16.01
CA SER A 195 -4.63 16.14 -14.54
C SER A 195 -3.26 15.91 -13.90
N GLU A 196 -2.42 15.02 -14.45
CA GLU A 196 -1.05 14.80 -13.98
C GLU A 196 -0.20 16.08 -14.05
N ALA A 197 -0.34 16.87 -15.12
CA ALA A 197 0.36 18.15 -15.25
C ALA A 197 -0.10 19.18 -14.19
N ARG A 198 -1.41 19.25 -13.90
CA ARG A 198 -1.94 20.10 -12.81
C ARG A 198 -1.43 19.65 -11.44
N MET A 199 -1.44 18.34 -11.17
CA MET A 199 -0.90 17.78 -9.93
C MET A 199 0.61 18.04 -9.78
N LYS A 200 1.36 17.97 -10.88
CA LYS A 200 2.79 18.31 -10.90
C LYS A 200 3.03 19.77 -10.53
N ALA A 201 2.19 20.68 -11.01
CA ALA A 201 2.29 22.10 -10.65
C ALA A 201 2.10 22.35 -9.14
N GLU A 202 1.22 21.58 -8.47
CA GLU A 202 1.06 21.62 -7.00
C GLU A 202 2.34 21.19 -6.29
N VAL A 203 2.99 20.12 -6.76
CA VAL A 203 4.29 19.68 -6.22
C VAL A 203 5.37 20.74 -6.43
N ASP A 204 5.40 21.40 -7.59
CA ASP A 204 6.35 22.48 -7.91
C ASP A 204 6.17 23.69 -6.98
N ILE A 205 4.93 24.01 -6.58
CA ILE A 205 4.65 25.06 -5.59
C ILE A 205 5.26 24.65 -4.23
N ALA A 206 5.00 23.42 -3.77
CA ALA A 206 5.55 22.94 -2.51
C ALA A 206 7.09 22.92 -2.52
N LEU A 207 7.71 22.50 -3.63
CA LEU A 207 9.18 22.53 -3.81
C LEU A 207 9.75 23.94 -3.68
N ARG A 208 9.13 24.94 -4.34
CA ARG A 208 9.58 26.35 -4.31
C ARG A 208 9.41 27.00 -2.94
N THR A 209 8.36 26.65 -2.22
CA THR A 209 8.07 27.20 -0.90
C THR A 209 8.82 26.51 0.24
N GLY A 210 9.47 25.38 -0.04
CA GLY A 210 10.16 24.56 0.98
C GLY A 210 9.20 23.79 1.87
N ASP A 211 8.03 23.45 1.35
CA ASP A 211 6.94 22.74 2.00
C ASP A 211 6.81 21.29 1.48
N THR A 212 5.79 20.60 1.94
CA THR A 212 5.41 19.25 1.50
C THR A 212 3.92 19.22 1.15
N ILE A 213 3.51 18.26 0.33
CA ILE A 213 2.12 18.18 -0.14
C ILE A 213 1.59 16.76 0.01
N GLY A 214 0.32 16.65 0.41
CA GLY A 214 -0.44 15.42 0.48
C GLY A 214 -1.27 15.18 -0.77
N GLY A 215 -2.08 14.14 -0.73
CA GLY A 215 -2.97 13.79 -1.83
C GLY A 215 -3.75 12.51 -1.57
N VAL A 216 -4.31 11.95 -2.62
CA VAL A 216 -5.16 10.77 -2.58
C VAL A 216 -4.70 9.79 -3.66
N PHE A 217 -4.46 8.56 -3.26
CA PHE A 217 -4.32 7.43 -4.18
C PHE A 217 -5.60 6.60 -4.18
N GLU A 218 -5.82 5.88 -5.27
CA GLU A 218 -6.87 4.89 -5.42
C GLU A 218 -6.25 3.54 -5.78
N VAL A 219 -6.72 2.46 -5.12
CA VAL A 219 -6.37 1.07 -5.41
C VAL A 219 -7.60 0.37 -5.95
N LEU A 220 -7.45 -0.28 -7.08
CA LEU A 220 -8.48 -1.12 -7.70
C LEU A 220 -8.08 -2.59 -7.59
N VAL A 221 -9.07 -3.46 -7.30
CA VAL A 221 -8.91 -4.93 -7.39
C VAL A 221 -9.91 -5.45 -8.40
N HIS A 222 -9.40 -6.02 -9.46
CA HIS A 222 -10.19 -6.60 -10.56
C HIS A 222 -10.25 -8.12 -10.48
N GLY A 223 -11.38 -8.71 -10.89
CA GLY A 223 -11.53 -10.16 -10.97
C GLY A 223 -11.79 -10.86 -9.63
N LEU A 224 -12.20 -10.13 -8.58
CA LEU A 224 -12.57 -10.71 -7.30
C LEU A 224 -14.02 -11.25 -7.36
N PRO A 225 -14.26 -12.56 -7.08
CA PRO A 225 -15.62 -13.10 -7.12
C PRO A 225 -16.49 -12.54 -6.00
N PRO A 226 -17.81 -12.53 -6.15
CA PRO A 226 -18.75 -12.30 -5.06
C PRO A 226 -18.49 -13.26 -3.89
N GLY A 227 -18.71 -12.79 -2.65
CA GLY A 227 -18.70 -13.67 -1.48
C GLY A 227 -17.35 -13.76 -0.74
N VAL A 228 -16.40 -12.88 -0.99
CA VAL A 228 -15.18 -12.74 -0.16
C VAL A 228 -15.43 -11.72 0.94
N GLY A 229 -15.04 -12.04 2.17
CA GLY A 229 -15.47 -11.33 3.37
C GLY A 229 -16.81 -11.84 3.90
N THR A 230 -17.38 -11.16 4.89
CA THR A 230 -18.63 -11.60 5.53
C THR A 230 -19.43 -10.43 6.09
N HIS A 231 -20.76 -10.59 6.17
CA HIS A 231 -21.66 -9.70 6.89
C HIS A 231 -21.97 -10.20 8.32
N VAL A 232 -21.51 -11.40 8.66
CA VAL A 232 -21.90 -12.10 9.91
C VAL A 232 -21.20 -11.50 11.13
N ASN A 233 -19.86 -11.36 11.05
CA ASN A 233 -19.05 -10.85 12.15
C ASN A 233 -18.41 -9.50 11.74
N TRP A 234 -18.45 -8.54 12.64
CA TRP A 234 -17.98 -7.18 12.38
C TRP A 234 -16.46 -7.10 12.08
N ASP A 235 -15.66 -7.96 12.68
CA ASP A 235 -14.20 -8.01 12.59
C ASP A 235 -13.68 -8.82 11.38
N GLU A 236 -14.58 -9.50 10.67
CA GLU A 236 -14.28 -10.27 9.46
C GLU A 236 -14.79 -9.59 8.17
N ARG A 237 -15.41 -8.42 8.30
CA ARG A 237 -15.89 -7.64 7.16
C ARG A 237 -14.74 -7.19 6.27
N LEU A 238 -14.89 -7.39 4.95
CA LEU A 238 -13.89 -7.00 3.96
C LEU A 238 -13.58 -5.49 3.99
N ASP A 239 -14.60 -4.65 4.09
CA ASP A 239 -14.46 -3.19 4.19
C ASP A 239 -13.65 -2.76 5.41
N GLY A 240 -13.94 -3.33 6.58
CA GLY A 240 -13.22 -3.06 7.83
C GLY A 240 -11.74 -3.49 7.75
N LEU A 241 -11.48 -4.66 7.19
CA LEU A 241 -10.12 -5.19 7.04
C LEU A 241 -9.29 -4.42 6.01
N LEU A 242 -9.89 -4.00 4.88
CA LEU A 242 -9.24 -3.13 3.90
C LEU A 242 -8.94 -1.75 4.49
N ALA A 243 -9.88 -1.16 5.21
CA ALA A 243 -9.67 0.12 5.90
C ALA A 243 -8.53 0.03 6.91
N GLN A 244 -8.45 -1.03 7.73
CA GLN A 244 -7.34 -1.28 8.65
C GLN A 244 -6.01 -1.41 7.91
N ALA A 245 -5.97 -2.20 6.84
CA ALA A 245 -4.76 -2.45 6.07
C ALA A 245 -4.18 -1.15 5.49
N VAL A 246 -5.02 -0.34 4.83
CA VAL A 246 -4.61 0.94 4.20
C VAL A 246 -4.34 2.01 5.26
N MET A 247 -5.14 2.12 6.34
CA MET A 247 -4.90 3.06 7.43
C MET A 247 -3.58 2.79 8.17
N SER A 248 -3.06 1.57 8.12
CA SER A 248 -1.79 1.20 8.76
C SER A 248 -0.56 1.79 8.05
N LEU A 249 -0.71 2.35 6.86
CA LEU A 249 0.38 2.98 6.10
C LEU A 249 0.74 4.35 6.67
N GLN A 250 2.03 4.66 6.60
CA GLN A 250 2.54 5.95 7.04
C GLN A 250 1.85 7.09 6.27
N ALA A 251 1.54 8.18 6.98
CA ALA A 251 0.87 9.39 6.49
C ALA A 251 -0.61 9.25 6.09
N VAL A 252 -1.18 8.06 5.97
CA VAL A 252 -2.61 7.89 5.73
C VAL A 252 -3.42 8.40 6.93
N LYS A 253 -4.47 9.18 6.66
CA LYS A 253 -5.32 9.83 7.68
C LYS A 253 -6.81 9.56 7.48
N ALA A 254 -7.20 9.09 6.29
CA ALA A 254 -8.55 8.59 6.00
C ALA A 254 -8.49 7.48 4.95
N VAL A 255 -9.49 6.62 4.96
CA VAL A 255 -9.71 5.57 3.95
C VAL A 255 -11.15 5.68 3.50
N GLU A 256 -11.39 5.50 2.21
CA GLU A 256 -12.69 5.56 1.57
C GLU A 256 -12.90 4.33 0.69
N LEU A 257 -14.13 3.82 0.66
CA LEU A 257 -14.55 2.70 -0.16
C LEU A 257 -15.66 3.16 -1.11
N GLY A 258 -15.53 2.86 -2.40
CA GLY A 258 -16.46 3.31 -3.42
C GLY A 258 -16.62 4.83 -3.40
N ARG A 259 -17.85 5.32 -3.37
CA ARG A 259 -18.16 6.78 -3.29
C ARG A 259 -17.98 7.39 -1.89
N GLY A 260 -17.75 6.57 -0.86
CA GLY A 260 -17.35 6.97 0.49
C GLY A 260 -18.06 8.22 1.02
N VAL A 261 -17.30 9.30 1.25
CA VAL A 261 -17.82 10.56 1.80
C VAL A 261 -18.88 11.20 0.89
N THR A 262 -18.75 11.10 -0.42
CA THR A 262 -19.73 11.64 -1.38
C THR A 262 -21.07 10.90 -1.27
N ALA A 263 -21.06 9.61 -0.97
CA ALA A 263 -22.30 8.85 -0.72
C ALA A 263 -23.08 9.40 0.49
N ALA A 264 -22.37 9.80 1.55
CA ALA A 264 -23.01 10.37 2.75
C ALA A 264 -23.70 11.73 2.50
N GLN A 265 -23.35 12.41 1.40
CA GLN A 265 -23.94 13.69 0.98
C GLN A 265 -25.06 13.52 -0.05
N SER A 266 -25.42 12.30 -0.41
CA SER A 266 -26.31 11.96 -1.52
C SER A 266 -27.59 11.26 -1.04
N LEU A 267 -28.64 11.32 -1.87
CA LEU A 267 -29.86 10.52 -1.62
C LEU A 267 -29.60 9.05 -1.94
N GLY A 268 -30.19 8.14 -1.17
CA GLY A 268 -30.01 6.70 -1.36
C GLY A 268 -30.32 6.20 -2.78
N SER A 269 -31.37 6.74 -3.42
CA SER A 269 -31.73 6.41 -4.81
C SER A 269 -30.68 6.78 -5.86
N THR A 270 -29.75 7.67 -5.54
CA THR A 270 -28.65 8.09 -6.42
C THR A 270 -27.32 7.41 -6.11
N VAL A 271 -27.26 6.70 -4.98
CA VAL A 271 -26.05 6.02 -4.49
C VAL A 271 -26.14 4.52 -4.70
N HIS A 272 -27.26 3.89 -4.30
CA HIS A 272 -27.35 2.43 -4.38
C HIS A 272 -27.40 1.97 -5.84
N ASP A 273 -26.57 0.98 -6.15
CA ASP A 273 -26.40 0.44 -7.49
C ASP A 273 -27.56 -0.52 -7.77
N ALA A 274 -28.33 -0.27 -8.83
CA ALA A 274 -29.48 -1.10 -9.19
C ALA A 274 -29.00 -2.48 -9.71
N ILE A 275 -29.69 -3.54 -9.29
CA ILE A 275 -29.33 -4.91 -9.66
C ILE A 275 -30.20 -5.33 -10.86
N ALA A 276 -29.55 -5.86 -11.89
CA ALA A 276 -30.17 -6.46 -13.06
C ALA A 276 -29.80 -7.95 -13.17
N TYR A 277 -30.60 -8.69 -13.93
CA TYR A 277 -30.35 -10.08 -14.26
C TYR A 277 -30.32 -10.25 -15.77
N GLU A 278 -29.26 -10.85 -16.28
CA GLU A 278 -29.04 -11.12 -17.70
C GLU A 278 -28.84 -12.62 -17.89
N ALA A 279 -29.83 -13.30 -18.51
CA ALA A 279 -29.80 -14.74 -18.72
C ALA A 279 -28.61 -15.17 -19.60
N GLU A 280 -28.26 -14.34 -20.59
CA GLU A 280 -27.05 -14.48 -21.40
C GLU A 280 -26.24 -13.18 -21.29
N PRO A 281 -25.01 -13.24 -20.78
CA PRO A 281 -24.16 -12.04 -20.68
C PRO A 281 -23.89 -11.45 -22.07
N ALA A 282 -24.23 -10.19 -22.26
CA ALA A 282 -23.97 -9.47 -23.50
C ALA A 282 -22.49 -9.07 -23.59
N GLY A 283 -21.66 -9.82 -24.32
CA GLY A 283 -20.34 -9.40 -24.78
C GLY A 283 -19.21 -9.44 -23.75
N GLU A 284 -18.02 -9.07 -24.20
CA GLU A 284 -16.82 -8.90 -23.39
C GLU A 284 -17.01 -7.73 -22.41
N GLY A 285 -17.23 -8.01 -21.12
CA GLY A 285 -17.33 -6.98 -20.08
C GLY A 285 -18.40 -7.23 -19.02
N SER A 286 -19.30 -8.21 -19.18
CA SER A 286 -20.21 -8.61 -18.10
C SER A 286 -19.46 -9.36 -17.01
N ALA A 287 -19.88 -9.16 -15.75
CA ALA A 287 -19.25 -9.77 -14.59
C ALA A 287 -19.11 -11.29 -14.77
N PRO A 288 -17.88 -11.83 -14.79
CA PRO A 288 -17.62 -13.20 -15.24
C PRO A 288 -18.15 -14.27 -14.28
N PHE A 289 -18.67 -13.88 -13.12
CA PHE A 289 -18.99 -14.79 -12.03
C PHE A 289 -20.47 -15.14 -11.92
N THR A 290 -21.39 -14.22 -12.26
CA THR A 290 -22.84 -14.41 -12.10
C THR A 290 -23.60 -13.82 -13.28
N LYS A 291 -24.91 -14.12 -13.35
CA LYS A 291 -25.86 -13.49 -14.28
C LYS A 291 -26.47 -12.19 -13.72
N PHE A 292 -26.07 -11.80 -12.51
CA PHE A 292 -26.47 -10.54 -11.92
C PHE A 292 -25.40 -9.48 -12.18
N SER A 293 -25.86 -8.31 -12.58
CA SER A 293 -25.02 -7.14 -12.84
C SER A 293 -25.51 -5.94 -12.03
N ARG A 294 -24.69 -4.89 -12.01
CA ARG A 294 -25.04 -3.59 -11.44
C ARG A 294 -24.91 -2.51 -12.50
N ASP A 295 -25.77 -1.49 -12.44
CA ASP A 295 -25.74 -0.37 -13.39
C ASP A 295 -24.55 0.57 -13.15
N ARG A 296 -23.98 0.53 -11.94
CA ARG A 296 -22.86 1.37 -11.46
C ARG A 296 -22.06 0.61 -10.41
N ASN A 297 -20.97 1.19 -9.95
CA ASN A 297 -20.15 0.65 -8.86
C ASN A 297 -19.90 1.71 -7.76
N ASN A 298 -20.97 2.37 -7.30
CA ASN A 298 -20.86 3.34 -6.22
C ASN A 298 -20.49 2.69 -4.87
N ALA A 299 -20.88 1.44 -4.68
CA ALA A 299 -20.49 0.63 -3.52
C ALA A 299 -18.99 0.29 -3.50
N GLY A 300 -18.28 0.43 -4.64
CA GLY A 300 -16.87 0.11 -4.74
C GLY A 300 -16.57 -1.37 -4.55
N GLY A 301 -17.42 -2.25 -5.12
CA GLY A 301 -17.26 -3.70 -5.11
C GLY A 301 -17.60 -4.38 -3.79
N ILE A 302 -18.12 -3.66 -2.78
CA ILE A 302 -18.40 -4.22 -1.45
C ILE A 302 -19.79 -3.82 -0.99
N GLU A 303 -20.61 -4.81 -0.64
CA GLU A 303 -21.91 -4.60 -0.05
C GLU A 303 -22.00 -5.40 1.27
N GLY A 304 -22.35 -4.71 2.36
CA GLY A 304 -22.48 -5.36 3.68
C GLY A 304 -21.21 -6.04 4.21
N GLY A 305 -20.01 -5.67 3.73
CA GLY A 305 -18.74 -6.29 4.11
C GLY A 305 -18.35 -7.51 3.28
N ILE A 306 -19.03 -7.75 2.15
CA ILE A 306 -18.81 -8.86 1.23
C ILE A 306 -18.53 -8.30 -0.17
N SER A 307 -17.57 -8.88 -0.90
CA SER A 307 -17.37 -8.57 -2.32
C SER A 307 -18.60 -8.94 -3.15
N ASN A 308 -18.95 -8.10 -4.12
CA ASN A 308 -20.15 -8.27 -4.94
C ASN A 308 -19.87 -8.66 -6.40
N GLY A 309 -18.58 -8.78 -6.78
CA GLY A 309 -18.13 -9.16 -8.13
C GLY A 309 -17.72 -7.98 -9.01
N GLU A 310 -18.04 -6.76 -8.62
CA GLU A 310 -17.51 -5.54 -9.25
C GLU A 310 -16.09 -5.25 -8.75
N ASP A 311 -15.36 -4.36 -9.43
CA ASP A 311 -14.03 -3.94 -9.00
C ASP A 311 -14.06 -3.32 -7.60
N LEU A 312 -13.14 -3.76 -6.71
CA LEU A 312 -12.97 -3.06 -5.44
C LEU A 312 -12.33 -1.70 -5.70
N VAL A 313 -12.88 -0.67 -5.05
CA VAL A 313 -12.36 0.70 -5.11
C VAL A 313 -12.02 1.18 -3.70
N VAL A 314 -10.73 1.35 -3.42
CA VAL A 314 -10.23 1.75 -2.10
C VAL A 314 -9.35 2.98 -2.26
N ARG A 315 -9.70 4.10 -1.60
CA ARG A 315 -8.90 5.33 -1.60
C ARG A 315 -8.23 5.56 -0.26
N GLY A 316 -7.00 6.04 -0.30
CA GLY A 316 -6.25 6.47 0.88
C GLY A 316 -5.85 7.94 0.77
N TYR A 317 -6.11 8.69 1.85
CA TYR A 317 -5.85 10.12 1.96
C TYR A 317 -4.59 10.35 2.78
N LEU A 318 -3.58 10.95 2.17
CA LEU A 318 -2.31 11.23 2.81
C LEU A 318 -2.21 12.67 3.26
N LYS A 319 -1.81 12.88 4.52
CA LYS A 319 -1.32 14.19 4.96
C LYS A 319 0.03 14.49 4.32
N PRO A 320 0.44 15.78 4.22
CA PRO A 320 1.79 16.17 3.88
C PRO A 320 2.83 15.53 4.82
N ILE A 321 4.03 15.31 4.31
CA ILE A 321 5.13 14.73 5.10
C ILE A 321 5.58 15.72 6.16
N SER A 322 5.91 15.22 7.35
CA SER A 322 6.20 16.04 8.53
C SER A 322 7.56 16.74 8.49
N THR A 323 8.46 16.33 7.59
CA THR A 323 9.80 16.94 7.49
C THR A 323 9.79 18.02 6.42
N LEU A 324 9.80 19.27 6.85
CA LEU A 324 9.74 20.46 6.01
C LEU A 324 11.12 21.09 5.85
N ARG A 325 11.47 21.60 4.67
CA ARG A 325 12.68 22.40 4.45
C ARG A 325 12.64 23.72 5.23
N ARG A 326 11.43 24.22 5.53
CA ARG A 326 11.17 25.30 6.48
C ARG A 326 10.62 24.70 7.76
N PRO A 327 11.48 24.28 8.72
CA PRO A 327 11.03 23.58 9.90
C PRO A 327 10.07 24.43 10.74
N LEU A 328 9.02 23.78 11.24
CA LEU A 328 8.09 24.38 12.19
C LEU A 328 8.78 24.57 13.57
N ALA A 329 8.14 25.35 14.44
CA ALA A 329 8.56 25.46 15.82
C ALA A 329 8.44 24.11 16.55
N SER A 330 9.40 23.82 17.40
CA SER A 330 9.48 22.65 18.25
C SER A 330 10.16 23.00 19.58
N VAL A 331 10.47 22.00 20.40
CA VAL A 331 11.19 22.15 21.65
C VAL A 331 12.33 21.13 21.72
N SER A 332 13.42 21.52 22.35
CA SER A 332 14.52 20.58 22.64
C SER A 332 14.09 19.58 23.72
N PHE A 333 14.39 18.31 23.55
CA PHE A 333 14.16 17.28 24.56
C PHE A 333 15.00 17.54 25.82
N ALA A 334 16.23 18.04 25.67
CA ALA A 334 17.14 18.24 26.76
C ALA A 334 16.84 19.54 27.55
N THR A 335 16.76 20.69 26.84
CA THR A 335 16.67 22.02 27.50
C THR A 335 15.23 22.49 27.73
N ARG A 336 14.24 21.89 27.06
CA ARG A 336 12.83 22.32 27.05
C ARG A 336 12.60 23.69 26.42
N GLU A 337 13.61 24.27 25.79
CA GLU A 337 13.53 25.55 25.12
C GLU A 337 12.95 25.43 23.72
N VAL A 338 12.31 26.52 23.25
CA VAL A 338 11.78 26.60 21.88
C VAL A 338 12.93 26.54 20.88
N THR A 339 12.79 25.69 19.89
CA THR A 339 13.75 25.51 18.79
C THR A 339 13.02 25.18 17.50
N LYS A 340 13.75 24.98 16.41
CA LYS A 340 13.21 24.45 15.15
C LYS A 340 13.15 22.92 15.23
N ALA A 341 12.12 22.34 14.60
CA ALA A 341 12.01 20.91 14.43
C ALA A 341 13.24 20.35 13.69
N ALA A 342 13.62 19.13 14.02
CA ALA A 342 14.71 18.44 13.33
C ALA A 342 14.41 18.33 11.82
N TYR A 343 15.45 18.55 10.99
CA TYR A 343 15.37 18.37 9.55
C TYR A 343 16.14 17.12 9.15
N GLU A 344 15.44 16.19 8.55
CA GLU A 344 16.00 15.01 7.91
C GLU A 344 15.70 15.07 6.40
N ARG A 345 16.52 14.44 5.56
CA ARG A 345 16.25 14.39 4.13
C ARG A 345 14.90 13.74 3.88
N SER A 346 14.04 14.42 3.14
CA SER A 346 12.66 14.01 2.92
C SER A 346 12.20 14.26 1.50
N ASP A 347 11.16 13.54 1.11
CA ASP A 347 10.40 13.78 -0.13
C ASP A 347 9.52 15.02 0.04
N VAL A 348 9.04 15.58 -1.06
CA VAL A 348 8.01 16.65 -1.07
C VAL A 348 6.64 16.04 -1.30
N CYS A 349 6.55 15.05 -2.17
CA CYS A 349 5.34 14.28 -2.47
C CYS A 349 5.66 12.78 -2.47
N VAL A 350 4.82 11.96 -1.81
CA VAL A 350 4.97 10.49 -1.74
C VAL A 350 3.72 9.74 -2.20
N VAL A 351 2.73 10.44 -2.74
CA VAL A 351 1.42 9.85 -3.06
C VAL A 351 1.55 8.64 -4.00
N PRO A 352 2.35 8.68 -5.10
CA PRO A 352 2.53 7.52 -5.98
C PRO A 352 3.12 6.30 -5.24
N ALA A 353 4.16 6.53 -4.45
CA ALA A 353 4.81 5.45 -3.67
C ALA A 353 3.88 4.85 -2.61
N ALA A 354 3.02 5.67 -2.01
CA ALA A 354 2.00 5.20 -1.06
C ALA A 354 0.92 4.37 -1.76
N GLY A 355 0.56 4.70 -3.01
CA GLY A 355 -0.33 3.88 -3.84
C GLY A 355 0.21 2.46 -4.03
N VAL A 356 1.49 2.32 -4.39
CA VAL A 356 2.14 1.00 -4.54
C VAL A 356 2.20 0.24 -3.21
N ALA A 357 2.49 0.93 -2.10
CA ALA A 357 2.45 0.30 -0.78
C ALA A 357 1.02 -0.13 -0.39
N ALA A 358 0.01 0.65 -0.80
CA ALA A 358 -1.39 0.31 -0.58
C ALA A 358 -1.84 -0.88 -1.43
N GLU A 359 -1.41 -1.00 -2.69
CA GLU A 359 -1.62 -2.22 -3.50
C GLU A 359 -1.14 -3.46 -2.74
N ALA A 360 0.07 -3.40 -2.16
CA ALA A 360 0.63 -4.50 -1.39
C ALA A 360 -0.23 -4.87 -0.18
N MET A 361 -0.71 -3.87 0.58
CA MET A 361 -1.55 -4.10 1.75
C MET A 361 -2.94 -4.63 1.39
N VAL A 362 -3.54 -4.12 0.32
CA VAL A 362 -4.82 -4.60 -0.22
C VAL A 362 -4.67 -6.03 -0.72
N ALA A 363 -3.60 -6.33 -1.49
CA ALA A 363 -3.33 -7.67 -1.98
C ALA A 363 -3.14 -8.70 -0.84
N LEU A 364 -2.41 -8.33 0.23
CA LEU A 364 -2.24 -9.17 1.41
C LEU A 364 -3.57 -9.43 2.14
N CYS A 365 -4.43 -8.41 2.25
CA CYS A 365 -5.75 -8.52 2.86
C CYS A 365 -6.66 -9.45 2.03
N VAL A 366 -6.76 -9.22 0.72
CA VAL A 366 -7.59 -10.03 -0.19
C VAL A 366 -7.08 -11.48 -0.25
N ALA A 367 -5.76 -11.68 -0.40
CA ALA A 367 -5.18 -13.02 -0.41
C ALA A 367 -5.44 -13.79 0.90
N ARG A 368 -5.36 -13.11 2.05
CA ARG A 368 -5.71 -13.70 3.34
C ARG A 368 -7.16 -14.20 3.35
N LEU A 369 -8.12 -13.36 2.98
CA LEU A 369 -9.54 -13.71 2.97
C LEU A 369 -9.89 -14.81 1.96
N LEU A 370 -9.23 -14.82 0.79
CA LEU A 370 -9.37 -15.91 -0.17
C LEU A 370 -8.87 -17.24 0.37
N LEU A 371 -7.72 -17.25 1.06
CA LEU A 371 -7.18 -18.45 1.69
C LEU A 371 -8.04 -18.91 2.89
N GLU A 372 -8.67 -18.00 3.61
CA GLU A 372 -9.63 -18.33 4.67
C GLU A 372 -10.90 -18.96 4.09
N LYS A 373 -11.40 -18.44 2.97
CA LYS A 373 -12.62 -18.94 2.31
C LYS A 373 -12.40 -20.28 1.59
N PHE A 374 -11.34 -20.40 0.80
CA PHE A 374 -11.15 -21.54 -0.11
C PHE A 374 -10.17 -22.57 0.44
N GLY A 375 -9.28 -22.19 1.37
CA GLY A 375 -8.30 -23.09 1.96
C GLY A 375 -7.30 -23.64 0.94
N GLY A 376 -6.65 -24.75 1.32
CA GLY A 376 -5.71 -25.49 0.48
C GLY A 376 -4.25 -25.27 0.84
N ASP A 377 -3.50 -26.38 0.98
CA ASP A 377 -2.06 -26.36 1.25
C ASP A 377 -1.24 -26.26 -0.06
N SER A 378 -1.88 -26.46 -1.19
CA SER A 378 -1.28 -26.30 -2.53
C SER A 378 -2.11 -25.40 -3.43
N LEU A 379 -1.42 -24.74 -4.38
CA LEU A 379 -2.10 -23.91 -5.38
C LEU A 379 -3.16 -24.70 -6.17
N ARG A 380 -2.88 -25.95 -6.49
CA ARG A 380 -3.83 -26.81 -7.24
C ARG A 380 -5.10 -27.08 -6.43
N GLU A 381 -4.98 -27.27 -5.13
CA GLU A 381 -6.12 -27.46 -4.26
C GLU A 381 -6.93 -26.18 -4.11
N LEU A 382 -6.26 -25.05 -3.86
CA LEU A 382 -6.89 -23.74 -3.82
C LEU A 382 -7.66 -23.44 -5.10
N GLN A 383 -7.05 -23.66 -6.29
CA GLN A 383 -7.68 -23.44 -7.59
C GLN A 383 -8.91 -24.34 -7.79
N ARG A 384 -8.83 -25.60 -7.37
CA ARG A 384 -9.99 -26.51 -7.44
C ARG A 384 -11.17 -25.99 -6.61
N ASN A 385 -10.91 -25.56 -5.38
CA ASN A 385 -11.94 -25.05 -4.47
C ASN A 385 -12.51 -23.71 -4.98
N TYR A 386 -11.65 -22.83 -5.45
CA TYR A 386 -12.02 -21.53 -6.06
C TYR A 386 -12.90 -21.73 -7.30
N ASN A 387 -12.48 -22.59 -8.25
CA ASN A 387 -13.20 -22.85 -9.49
C ASN A 387 -14.56 -23.50 -9.21
N GLY A 388 -14.64 -24.48 -8.29
CA GLY A 388 -15.91 -25.10 -7.89
C GLY A 388 -16.89 -24.08 -7.28
N TYR A 389 -16.40 -23.11 -6.51
CA TYR A 389 -17.23 -22.02 -6.03
C TYR A 389 -17.70 -21.09 -7.17
N CYS A 390 -16.82 -20.73 -8.09
CA CYS A 390 -17.18 -19.91 -9.25
C CYS A 390 -18.22 -20.61 -10.15
N GLU A 391 -18.13 -21.93 -10.32
CA GLU A 391 -19.15 -22.72 -11.01
C GLU A 391 -20.50 -22.69 -10.26
N GLN A 392 -20.46 -22.84 -8.93
CA GLN A 392 -21.67 -22.79 -8.08
C GLN A 392 -22.41 -21.46 -8.22
N ILE A 393 -21.70 -20.32 -8.10
CA ILE A 393 -22.36 -18.99 -8.17
C ILE A 393 -22.80 -18.62 -9.59
N ARG A 394 -22.16 -19.20 -10.62
CA ARG A 394 -22.59 -19.03 -12.02
C ARG A 394 -23.88 -19.80 -12.32
N ALA A 395 -24.11 -20.90 -11.61
CA ALA A 395 -25.32 -21.71 -11.73
C ALA A 395 -26.51 -21.15 -10.92
N PHE A 396 -26.26 -20.22 -10.02
CA PHE A 396 -27.28 -19.55 -9.22
C PHE A 396 -28.11 -18.60 -10.09
#